data_d9c228b49a8e7b7799e6441a73a8d55c
#
_entry.id   d9c228b49a8e7b7799e6441a73a8d55c
#
_cell.length_a   1.000
_cell.length_b   1.000
_cell.length_c   1.000
_cell.angle_alpha   90.00
_cell.angle_beta   90.00
_cell.angle_gamma   90.00
#
_symmetry.space_group_name_H-M   'P 1'
#
loop_
_entity.id
_entity.type
_entity.pdbx_description
1 polymer ?
#
loop_
_entity_poly.entity_id
_entity_poly.type
_entity_poly.pdbx_seq_one_letter_code
_entity_poly.pdbx_strand_id
1 'polypeptide(L)'
;GPNGSGKTTFFNVITGIYRADTGRVVFNGADVTNATGRAVYQAGMARTFQRSRLSLPLSIFDNIMIGNHKRLNQGLWFNLVKRGDFKRQFEESYAAARALVEVFEPGLADRLFEPVAGLPMIDRRRIEICRALISAPRLLLLDEPSAGMTHEETAELMNDIMLVRARNKDLTIIIVEHEMSVIERITERCVVLNFGRKIAEGPYRTVASDAQVQEAYLGVA
;
A
#
# COMPACT_ATOMS: atom_id res chain seq x y z
N GLY A 1 11.77 -10.08 -8.75
CA GLY A 1 12.32 -10.04 -10.12
C GLY A 1 13.15 -8.80 -10.38
N PRO A 2 14.07 -8.80 -11.37
CA PRO A 2 14.94 -7.67 -11.70
C PRO A 2 14.16 -6.44 -12.17
N ASN A 3 14.85 -5.31 -12.37
CA ASN A 3 14.23 -4.10 -12.90
C ASN A 3 13.72 -4.36 -14.33
N GLY A 4 12.54 -3.82 -14.67
CA GLY A 4 11.90 -4.07 -15.96
C GLY A 4 11.19 -5.43 -16.09
N SER A 5 11.19 -6.27 -15.07
CA SER A 5 10.53 -7.60 -15.14
C SER A 5 9.00 -7.58 -15.20
N GLY A 6 8.35 -6.40 -15.10
CA GLY A 6 6.89 -6.25 -15.21
C GLY A 6 6.14 -6.12 -13.88
N LYS A 7 6.80 -6.01 -12.72
CA LYS A 7 6.15 -5.91 -11.40
C LYS A 7 5.18 -4.73 -11.30
N THR A 8 5.61 -3.54 -11.66
CA THR A 8 4.76 -2.33 -11.67
C THR A 8 3.65 -2.43 -12.71
N THR A 9 3.92 -3.04 -13.88
CA THR A 9 2.90 -3.32 -14.90
C THR A 9 1.83 -4.25 -14.34
N PHE A 10 2.21 -5.32 -13.65
CA PHE A 10 1.29 -6.22 -12.97
C PHE A 10 0.41 -5.45 -11.97
N PHE A 11 1.00 -4.60 -11.11
CA PHE A 11 0.24 -3.76 -10.20
C PHE A 11 -0.72 -2.82 -10.95
N ASN A 12 -0.30 -2.24 -12.06
CA ASN A 12 -1.14 -1.34 -12.85
C ASN A 12 -2.34 -2.07 -13.47
N VAL A 13 -2.18 -3.31 -13.91
CA VAL A 13 -3.26 -4.14 -14.44
C VAL A 13 -4.27 -4.50 -13.35
N ILE A 14 -3.82 -5.03 -12.22
CA ILE A 14 -4.74 -5.46 -11.14
C ILE A 14 -5.44 -4.30 -10.43
N THR A 15 -4.89 -3.08 -10.52
CA THR A 15 -5.50 -1.87 -9.95
C THR A 15 -6.29 -1.04 -10.96
N GLY A 16 -6.49 -1.54 -12.18
CA GLY A 16 -7.34 -0.91 -13.19
C GLY A 16 -6.74 0.36 -13.81
N ILE A 17 -5.41 0.56 -13.72
CA ILE A 17 -4.68 1.63 -14.40
C ILE A 17 -4.42 1.24 -15.86
N TYR A 18 -4.03 -0.03 -16.09
CA TYR A 18 -3.88 -0.60 -17.42
C TYR A 18 -4.94 -1.68 -17.63
N ARG A 19 -5.35 -1.83 -18.90
CA ARG A 19 -6.25 -2.91 -19.31
C ARG A 19 -5.46 -4.18 -19.56
N ALA A 20 -6.03 -5.32 -19.16
CA ALA A 20 -5.56 -6.63 -19.58
C ALA A 20 -6.12 -6.95 -20.98
N ASP A 21 -5.26 -7.33 -21.90
CA ASP A 21 -5.67 -7.77 -23.24
C ASP A 21 -6.31 -9.18 -23.18
N THR A 22 -5.79 -10.03 -22.29
CA THR A 22 -6.26 -11.41 -22.07
C THR A 22 -6.17 -11.79 -20.59
N GLY A 23 -6.85 -12.87 -20.22
CA GLY A 23 -6.86 -13.36 -18.85
C GLY A 23 -7.92 -12.72 -17.96
N ARG A 24 -7.90 -13.05 -16.67
CA ARG A 24 -8.86 -12.54 -15.69
C ARG A 24 -8.18 -12.19 -14.37
N VAL A 25 -8.70 -11.16 -13.72
CA VAL A 25 -8.37 -10.77 -12.35
C VAL A 25 -9.57 -11.05 -11.47
N VAL A 26 -9.46 -12.02 -10.58
CA VAL A 26 -10.51 -12.36 -9.62
C VAL A 26 -10.06 -11.98 -8.22
N PHE A 27 -10.86 -11.18 -7.53
CA PHE A 27 -10.61 -10.76 -6.17
C PHE A 27 -11.83 -11.04 -5.28
N ASN A 28 -11.63 -11.77 -4.20
CA ASN A 28 -12.72 -12.16 -3.28
C ASN A 28 -13.90 -12.85 -3.98
N GLY A 29 -13.64 -13.66 -4.99
CA GLY A 29 -14.66 -14.35 -5.78
C GLY A 29 -15.34 -13.48 -6.85
N ALA A 30 -15.08 -12.18 -6.89
CA ALA A 30 -15.61 -11.27 -7.90
C ALA A 30 -14.60 -11.05 -9.04
N ASP A 31 -15.07 -11.07 -10.27
CA ASP A 31 -14.28 -10.69 -11.44
C ASP A 31 -14.14 -9.18 -11.49
N VAL A 32 -12.91 -8.69 -11.37
CA VAL A 32 -12.54 -7.28 -11.42
C VAL A 32 -11.68 -6.97 -12.65
N THR A 33 -11.66 -7.85 -13.63
CA THR A 33 -10.90 -7.68 -14.87
C THR A 33 -11.32 -6.38 -15.57
N ASN A 34 -10.34 -5.55 -15.86
CA ASN A 34 -10.55 -4.24 -16.49
C ASN A 34 -11.52 -3.30 -15.74
N ALA A 35 -11.77 -3.57 -14.47
CA ALA A 35 -12.52 -2.65 -13.61
C ALA A 35 -11.77 -1.32 -13.46
N THR A 36 -12.52 -0.23 -13.28
CA THR A 36 -11.91 1.07 -13.02
C THR A 36 -11.20 1.08 -11.66
N GLY A 37 -10.17 1.92 -11.48
CA GLY A 37 -9.49 2.05 -10.19
C GLY A 37 -10.45 2.37 -9.02
N ARG A 38 -11.54 3.10 -9.28
CA ARG A 38 -12.61 3.33 -8.30
C ARG A 38 -13.32 2.03 -7.92
N ALA A 39 -13.67 1.19 -8.88
CA ALA A 39 -14.33 -0.10 -8.62
C ALA A 39 -13.39 -1.05 -7.87
N VAL A 40 -12.10 -1.10 -8.24
CA VAL A 40 -11.07 -1.86 -7.55
C VAL A 40 -10.93 -1.41 -6.09
N TYR A 41 -10.88 -0.08 -5.85
CA TYR A 41 -10.85 0.47 -4.50
C TYR A 41 -12.14 0.10 -3.72
N GLN A 42 -13.30 0.20 -4.33
CA GLN A 42 -14.58 -0.19 -3.70
C GLN A 42 -14.64 -1.68 -3.38
N ALA A 43 -14.01 -2.53 -4.19
CA ALA A 43 -13.88 -3.96 -3.92
C ALA A 43 -12.99 -4.27 -2.69
N GLY A 44 -12.18 -3.32 -2.24
CA GLY A 44 -11.33 -3.45 -1.05
C GLY A 44 -9.85 -3.64 -1.34
N MET A 45 -9.37 -3.18 -2.50
CA MET A 45 -7.95 -3.08 -2.79
C MET A 45 -7.46 -1.65 -2.57
N ALA A 46 -6.31 -1.48 -1.94
CA ALA A 46 -5.62 -0.20 -1.83
C ALA A 46 -4.17 -0.34 -2.29
N ARG A 47 -3.59 0.73 -2.80
CA ARG A 47 -2.22 0.75 -3.29
C ARG A 47 -1.49 2.03 -2.89
N THR A 48 -0.22 1.91 -2.51
CA THR A 48 0.72 3.01 -2.51
C THR A 48 1.43 3.10 -3.87
N PHE A 49 2.08 4.21 -4.13
CA PHE A 49 2.83 4.40 -5.38
C PHE A 49 4.31 4.63 -5.06
N GLN A 50 5.19 4.25 -5.96
CA GLN A 50 6.63 4.39 -5.83
C GLN A 50 7.07 5.83 -5.53
N ARG A 51 6.43 6.84 -6.19
CA ARG A 51 6.64 8.25 -5.85
C ARG A 51 5.60 8.71 -4.85
N SER A 52 6.05 9.42 -3.82
CA SER A 52 5.15 10.01 -2.84
C SER A 52 4.11 10.90 -3.52
N ARG A 53 2.84 10.67 -3.20
CA ARG A 53 1.70 11.45 -3.68
C ARG A 53 1.00 12.19 -2.54
N LEU A 54 1.75 12.50 -1.47
CA LEU A 54 1.24 13.36 -0.42
C LEU A 54 1.15 14.80 -0.91
N SER A 55 0.09 15.49 -0.54
CA SER A 55 -0.01 16.92 -0.72
C SER A 55 0.75 17.60 0.41
N LEU A 56 1.95 18.09 0.12
CA LEU A 56 2.86 18.65 1.12
C LEU A 56 2.26 19.81 1.96
N PRO A 57 1.44 20.71 1.41
CA PRO A 57 0.81 21.78 2.19
C PRO A 57 -0.30 21.31 3.12
N LEU A 58 -0.89 20.14 2.87
CA LEU A 58 -1.97 19.60 3.68
C LEU A 58 -1.44 18.94 4.95
N SER A 59 -2.30 18.87 5.96
CA SER A 59 -2.00 18.19 7.22
C SER A 59 -1.85 16.69 7.04
N ILE A 60 -1.30 16.00 8.06
CA ILE A 60 -1.25 14.55 8.15
C ILE A 60 -2.67 13.98 8.03
N PHE A 61 -3.61 14.55 8.81
CA PHE A 61 -5.00 14.12 8.81
C PHE A 61 -5.64 14.25 7.42
N ASP A 62 -5.52 15.40 6.76
CA ASP A 62 -6.11 15.62 5.45
C ASP A 62 -5.55 14.66 4.41
N ASN A 63 -4.22 14.42 4.43
CA ASN A 63 -3.59 13.45 3.54
C ASN A 63 -4.15 12.04 3.75
N ILE A 64 -4.37 11.62 4.99
CA ILE A 64 -4.97 10.31 5.30
C ILE A 64 -6.42 10.27 4.82
N MET A 65 -7.20 11.35 5.05
CA MET A 65 -8.61 11.41 4.66
C MET A 65 -8.85 11.38 3.16
N ILE A 66 -7.91 11.77 2.32
CA ILE A 66 -7.96 11.53 0.87
C ILE A 66 -8.19 10.04 0.56
N GLY A 67 -7.64 9.13 1.38
CA GLY A 67 -7.84 7.69 1.25
C GLY A 67 -9.20 7.18 1.77
N ASN A 68 -9.98 8.00 2.45
CA ASN A 68 -11.22 7.57 3.13
C ASN A 68 -12.54 7.87 2.37
N HIS A 69 -12.44 8.25 1.09
CA HIS A 69 -13.61 8.73 0.34
C HIS A 69 -14.75 7.71 0.22
N LYS A 70 -14.50 6.42 0.43
CA LYS A 70 -15.54 5.37 0.46
C LYS A 70 -16.47 5.50 1.66
N ARG A 71 -15.97 6.00 2.79
CA ARG A 71 -16.70 6.07 4.07
C ARG A 71 -17.22 7.47 4.38
N LEU A 72 -16.72 8.49 3.68
CA LEU A 72 -17.14 9.86 3.91
C LEU A 72 -18.41 10.20 3.13
N ASN A 73 -19.41 10.71 3.81
CA ASN A 73 -20.54 11.33 3.16
C ASN A 73 -20.14 12.75 2.72
N GLN A 74 -20.03 12.95 1.41
CA GLN A 74 -19.59 14.22 0.79
C GLN A 74 -20.76 15.04 0.25
N GLY A 75 -22.00 14.65 0.56
CA GLY A 75 -23.20 15.35 0.10
C GLY A 75 -23.28 16.77 0.65
N LEU A 76 -23.59 17.76 -0.20
CA LEU A 76 -23.72 19.16 0.19
C LEU A 76 -24.77 19.34 1.30
N TRP A 77 -25.92 18.72 1.17
CA TRP A 77 -26.98 18.74 2.18
C TRP A 77 -26.57 18.11 3.51
N PHE A 78 -25.80 17.04 3.48
CA PHE A 78 -25.26 16.42 4.69
C PHE A 78 -24.38 17.40 5.46
N ASN A 79 -23.47 18.07 4.77
CA ASN A 79 -22.53 19.01 5.39
C ASN A 79 -23.19 20.29 5.91
N LEU A 80 -24.25 20.76 5.24
CA LEU A 80 -24.94 22.02 5.61
C LEU A 80 -26.03 21.83 6.67
N VAL A 81 -26.79 20.71 6.59
CA VAL A 81 -28.01 20.53 7.38
C VAL A 81 -27.81 19.57 8.54
N LYS A 82 -27.02 18.49 8.37
CA LYS A 82 -26.83 17.46 9.38
C LYS A 82 -25.56 17.67 10.21
N ARG A 83 -25.46 18.81 10.88
CA ARG A 83 -24.26 19.18 11.66
C ARG A 83 -23.86 18.14 12.73
N GLY A 84 -24.83 17.49 13.40
CA GLY A 84 -24.55 16.45 14.38
C GLY A 84 -23.93 15.19 13.76
N ASP A 85 -24.45 14.76 12.61
CA ASP A 85 -23.91 13.61 11.88
C ASP A 85 -22.52 13.93 11.29
N PHE A 86 -22.32 15.16 10.82
CA PHE A 86 -21.01 15.63 10.35
C PHE A 86 -19.97 15.60 11.48
N LYS A 87 -20.32 16.12 12.66
CA LYS A 87 -19.44 16.11 13.83
C LYS A 87 -19.04 14.68 14.21
N ARG A 88 -20.04 13.77 14.29
CA ARG A 88 -19.79 12.35 14.57
C ARG A 88 -18.88 11.71 13.52
N GLN A 89 -19.14 11.92 12.22
CA GLN A 89 -18.29 11.42 11.14
C GLN A 89 -16.84 11.93 11.24
N PHE A 90 -16.67 13.20 11.63
CA PHE A 90 -15.35 13.79 11.84
C PHE A 90 -14.64 13.14 13.02
N GLU A 91 -15.30 12.99 14.15
CA GLU A 91 -14.73 12.36 15.37
C GLU A 91 -14.34 10.90 15.12
N GLU A 92 -15.18 10.14 14.43
CA GLU A 92 -14.89 8.75 14.03
C GLU A 92 -13.68 8.69 13.07
N SER A 93 -13.63 9.60 12.10
CA SER A 93 -12.53 9.69 11.14
C SER A 93 -11.22 10.09 11.81
N TYR A 94 -11.28 11.04 12.74
CA TYR A 94 -10.14 11.47 13.52
C TYR A 94 -9.60 10.34 14.40
N ALA A 95 -10.48 9.65 15.12
CA ALA A 95 -10.09 8.52 15.96
C ALA A 95 -9.46 7.39 15.13
N ALA A 96 -10.03 7.09 13.95
CA ALA A 96 -9.49 6.07 13.06
C ALA A 96 -8.12 6.46 12.49
N ALA A 97 -7.93 7.72 12.07
CA ALA A 97 -6.66 8.21 11.59
C ALA A 97 -5.59 8.19 12.69
N ARG A 98 -5.95 8.67 13.89
CA ARG A 98 -5.07 8.67 15.05
C ARG A 98 -4.61 7.26 15.40
N ALA A 99 -5.54 6.32 15.49
CA ALA A 99 -5.23 4.92 15.80
C ALA A 99 -4.33 4.25 14.76
N LEU A 100 -4.48 4.59 13.48
CA LEU A 100 -3.58 4.10 12.43
C LEU A 100 -2.18 4.68 12.57
N VAL A 101 -2.07 6.01 12.74
CA VAL A 101 -0.77 6.68 12.85
C VAL A 101 -0.02 6.22 14.11
N GLU A 102 -0.72 6.01 15.23
CA GLU A 102 -0.15 5.54 16.48
C GLU A 102 0.50 4.16 16.38
N VAL A 103 0.06 3.32 15.43
CA VAL A 103 0.70 2.01 15.17
C VAL A 103 2.10 2.18 14.58
N PHE A 104 2.29 3.20 13.73
CA PHE A 104 3.53 3.46 13.03
C PHE A 104 4.47 4.34 13.87
N GLU A 105 3.95 5.45 14.39
CA GLU A 105 4.74 6.44 15.12
C GLU A 105 3.83 7.22 16.08
N PRO A 106 3.86 6.91 17.39
CA PRO A 106 3.01 7.58 18.39
C PRO A 106 3.17 9.10 18.40
N GLY A 107 4.39 9.60 18.19
CA GLY A 107 4.66 11.04 18.17
C GLY A 107 3.96 11.79 17.03
N LEU A 108 3.69 11.12 15.91
CA LEU A 108 2.91 11.70 14.81
C LEU A 108 1.41 11.74 15.11
N ALA A 109 0.91 10.84 15.95
CA ALA A 109 -0.51 10.79 16.29
C ALA A 109 -1.00 12.04 17.03
N ASP A 110 -0.12 12.74 17.73
CA ASP A 110 -0.43 13.99 18.42
C ASP A 110 -0.30 15.21 17.47
N ARG A 111 0.27 15.03 16.30
CA ARG A 111 0.58 16.07 15.31
C ARG A 111 -0.27 15.99 14.04
N LEU A 112 -1.44 15.36 14.09
CA LEU A 112 -2.28 15.08 12.92
C LEU A 112 -2.66 16.29 12.09
N PHE A 113 -2.72 17.48 12.68
CA PHE A 113 -3.06 18.72 11.98
C PHE A 113 -1.84 19.53 11.49
N GLU A 114 -0.63 19.01 11.69
CA GLU A 114 0.57 19.63 11.13
C GLU A 114 0.77 19.27 9.66
N PRO A 115 1.33 20.20 8.85
CA PRO A 115 1.66 19.93 7.45
C PRO A 115 2.71 18.85 7.30
N VAL A 116 2.59 18.02 6.26
CA VAL A 116 3.55 16.92 6.00
C VAL A 116 4.87 17.42 5.38
N ALA A 117 4.96 18.68 4.97
CA ALA A 117 6.11 19.23 4.25
C ALA A 117 7.44 19.09 5.01
N GLY A 118 7.43 19.27 6.35
CA GLY A 118 8.62 19.23 7.21
C GLY A 118 8.99 17.84 7.74
N LEU A 119 8.22 16.80 7.40
CA LEU A 119 8.44 15.47 7.96
C LEU A 119 9.59 14.71 7.26
N PRO A 120 10.34 13.86 7.98
CA PRO A 120 11.29 12.89 7.41
C PRO A 120 10.63 12.00 6.35
N MET A 121 11.45 11.35 5.51
CA MET A 121 10.95 10.50 4.44
C MET A 121 10.20 9.29 4.99
N ILE A 122 10.69 8.66 6.03
CA ILE A 122 10.05 7.51 6.67
C ILE A 122 8.63 7.87 7.16
N ASP A 123 8.47 9.02 7.80
CA ASP A 123 7.16 9.46 8.31
C ASP A 123 6.18 9.76 7.19
N ARG A 124 6.65 10.38 6.10
CA ARG A 124 5.83 10.56 4.90
C ARG A 124 5.38 9.23 4.33
N ARG A 125 6.23 8.21 4.32
CA ARG A 125 5.89 6.87 3.84
C ARG A 125 4.89 6.18 4.77
N ARG A 126 5.03 6.33 6.09
CA ARG A 126 4.06 5.88 7.08
C ARG A 126 2.68 6.49 6.83
N ILE A 127 2.62 7.80 6.58
CA ILE A 127 1.36 8.51 6.26
C ILE A 127 0.74 8.01 4.96
N GLU A 128 1.53 7.72 3.92
CA GLU A 128 1.02 7.12 2.67
C GLU A 128 0.40 5.75 2.90
N ILE A 129 1.01 4.93 3.74
CA ILE A 129 0.47 3.62 4.11
C ILE A 129 -0.81 3.80 4.94
N CYS A 130 -0.83 4.72 5.91
CA CYS A 130 -2.04 5.07 6.67
C CYS A 130 -3.18 5.53 5.74
N ARG A 131 -2.88 6.36 4.74
CA ARG A 131 -3.85 6.79 3.71
C ARG A 131 -4.43 5.60 2.93
N ALA A 132 -3.63 4.60 2.62
CA ALA A 132 -4.11 3.40 1.95
C ALA A 132 -4.95 2.51 2.90
N LEU A 133 -4.58 2.44 4.17
CA LEU A 133 -5.20 1.61 5.20
C LEU A 133 -6.52 2.17 5.75
N ILE A 134 -6.74 3.48 5.71
CA ILE A 134 -7.91 4.12 6.33
C ILE A 134 -9.24 3.62 5.75
N SER A 135 -9.24 3.14 4.52
CA SER A 135 -10.41 2.52 3.89
C SER A 135 -10.67 1.09 4.37
N ALA A 136 -9.84 0.55 5.27
CA ALA A 136 -9.83 -0.84 5.71
C ALA A 136 -9.86 -1.83 4.53
N PRO A 137 -8.81 -1.84 3.68
CA PRO A 137 -8.75 -2.73 2.54
C PRO A 137 -8.53 -4.18 2.99
N ARG A 138 -8.92 -5.13 2.13
CA ARG A 138 -8.56 -6.55 2.26
C ARG A 138 -7.24 -6.88 1.56
N LEU A 139 -6.84 -6.05 0.59
CA LEU A 139 -5.58 -6.19 -0.12
C LEU A 139 -4.87 -4.83 -0.16
N LEU A 140 -3.67 -4.78 0.37
CA LEU A 140 -2.76 -3.64 0.30
C LEU A 140 -1.60 -3.97 -0.63
N LEU A 141 -1.41 -3.13 -1.63
CA LEU A 141 -0.32 -3.22 -2.60
C LEU A 141 0.72 -2.15 -2.29
N LEU A 142 1.93 -2.56 -1.96
CA LEU A 142 3.05 -1.67 -1.65
C LEU A 142 4.10 -1.75 -2.76
N ASP A 143 4.32 -0.65 -3.46
CA ASP A 143 5.22 -0.55 -4.61
C ASP A 143 6.52 0.15 -4.19
N GLU A 144 7.56 -0.63 -3.92
CA GLU A 144 8.88 -0.21 -3.45
C GLU A 144 8.79 0.80 -2.28
N PRO A 145 8.15 0.42 -1.16
CA PRO A 145 7.92 1.36 -0.05
C PRO A 145 9.21 1.84 0.62
N SER A 146 10.32 1.10 0.52
CA SER A 146 11.62 1.47 1.09
C SER A 146 12.49 2.33 0.17
N ALA A 147 12.02 2.64 -1.06
CA ALA A 147 12.84 3.37 -2.02
C ALA A 147 13.34 4.72 -1.49
N GLY A 148 14.67 4.89 -1.49
CA GLY A 148 15.34 6.11 -1.03
C GLY A 148 15.55 6.21 0.48
N MET A 149 15.29 5.15 1.23
CA MET A 149 15.52 5.07 2.68
C MET A 149 16.89 4.48 3.00
N THR A 150 17.39 4.76 4.20
CA THR A 150 18.52 4.05 4.78
C THR A 150 18.13 2.61 5.14
N HIS A 151 19.11 1.76 5.42
CA HIS A 151 18.84 0.38 5.89
C HIS A 151 18.10 0.36 7.23
N GLU A 152 18.37 1.32 8.11
CA GLU A 152 17.70 1.44 9.41
C GLU A 152 16.23 1.84 9.24
N GLU A 153 15.96 2.90 8.45
CA GLU A 153 14.60 3.33 8.12
C GLU A 153 13.80 2.24 7.41
N THR A 154 14.45 1.49 6.49
CA THR A 154 13.82 0.35 5.81
C THR A 154 13.44 -0.73 6.81
N ALA A 155 14.35 -1.10 7.72
CA ALA A 155 14.07 -2.12 8.74
C ALA A 155 12.94 -1.69 9.68
N GLU A 156 12.90 -0.43 10.06
CA GLU A 156 11.84 0.16 10.90
C GLU A 156 10.50 0.14 10.18
N LEU A 157 10.42 0.63 8.95
CA LEU A 157 9.20 0.61 8.14
C LEU A 157 8.66 -0.81 7.94
N MET A 158 9.54 -1.79 7.71
CA MET A 158 9.13 -3.18 7.55
C MET A 158 8.56 -3.76 8.83
N ASN A 159 9.11 -3.41 10.00
CA ASN A 159 8.54 -3.79 11.29
C ASN A 159 7.13 -3.20 11.46
N ASP A 160 6.95 -1.94 11.11
CA ASP A 160 5.65 -1.26 11.17
C ASP A 160 4.61 -1.97 10.29
N ILE A 161 4.98 -2.34 9.05
CA ILE A 161 4.11 -3.10 8.13
C ILE A 161 3.74 -4.45 8.73
N MET A 162 4.69 -5.15 9.36
CA MET A 162 4.42 -6.43 10.03
C MET A 162 3.49 -6.27 11.23
N LEU A 163 3.61 -5.20 12.00
CA LEU A 163 2.69 -4.89 13.11
C LEU A 163 1.27 -4.64 12.58
N VAL A 164 1.12 -3.89 11.50
CA VAL A 164 -0.18 -3.67 10.85
C VAL A 164 -0.79 -4.99 10.39
N ARG A 165 0.00 -5.86 9.77
CA ARG A 165 -0.44 -7.19 9.32
C ARG A 165 -0.88 -8.06 10.49
N ALA A 166 -0.14 -8.05 11.60
CA ALA A 166 -0.46 -8.82 12.80
C ALA A 166 -1.78 -8.37 13.45
N ARG A 167 -2.08 -7.07 13.42
CA ARG A 167 -3.33 -6.51 13.97
C ARG A 167 -4.54 -6.70 13.06
N ASN A 168 -4.33 -6.93 11.76
CA ASN A 168 -5.39 -7.06 10.74
C ASN A 168 -5.30 -8.41 10.04
N LYS A 169 -5.88 -9.45 10.64
CA LYS A 169 -5.81 -10.84 10.12
C LYS A 169 -6.42 -11.00 8.73
N ASP A 170 -7.41 -10.18 8.39
CA ASP A 170 -8.08 -10.19 7.08
C ASP A 170 -7.33 -9.40 5.99
N LEU A 171 -6.23 -8.73 6.36
CA LEU A 171 -5.43 -7.95 5.43
C LEU A 171 -4.37 -8.83 4.76
N THR A 172 -4.43 -8.92 3.44
CA THR A 172 -3.34 -9.44 2.62
C THR A 172 -2.47 -8.28 2.15
N ILE A 173 -1.15 -8.43 2.22
CA ILE A 173 -0.20 -7.43 1.72
C ILE A 173 0.62 -8.07 0.59
N ILE A 174 0.67 -7.41 -0.55
CA ILE A 174 1.61 -7.72 -1.63
C ILE A 174 2.60 -6.56 -1.71
N ILE A 175 3.88 -6.88 -1.58
CA ILE A 175 4.95 -5.91 -1.63
C ILE A 175 5.86 -6.18 -2.83
N VAL A 176 6.17 -5.14 -3.56
CA VAL A 176 7.24 -5.15 -4.57
C VAL A 176 8.46 -4.54 -3.93
N GLU A 177 9.53 -5.30 -3.85
CA GLU A 177 10.82 -4.86 -3.34
C GLU A 177 11.95 -5.49 -4.16
N HIS A 178 13.12 -4.87 -4.12
CA HIS A 178 14.31 -5.34 -4.80
C HIS A 178 15.43 -5.73 -3.81
N GLU A 179 15.31 -5.36 -2.55
CA GLU A 179 16.24 -5.71 -1.49
C GLU A 179 15.90 -7.10 -0.94
N MET A 180 16.80 -8.06 -1.18
CA MET A 180 16.57 -9.48 -0.86
C MET A 180 16.44 -9.74 0.65
N SER A 181 17.21 -9.03 1.47
CA SER A 181 17.16 -9.11 2.94
C SER A 181 15.78 -8.70 3.49
N VAL A 182 15.18 -7.68 2.88
CA VAL A 182 13.83 -7.23 3.20
C VAL A 182 12.81 -8.32 2.85
N ILE A 183 12.88 -8.84 1.63
CA ILE A 183 11.95 -9.86 1.15
C ILE A 183 12.01 -11.11 2.03
N GLU A 184 13.21 -11.61 2.36
CA GLU A 184 13.38 -12.78 3.24
C GLU A 184 12.69 -12.60 4.59
N ARG A 185 12.81 -11.41 5.17
CA ARG A 185 12.34 -11.13 6.52
C ARG A 185 10.82 -11.03 6.64
N ILE A 186 10.14 -10.48 5.62
CA ILE A 186 8.73 -10.09 5.74
C ILE A 186 7.76 -10.92 4.92
N THR A 187 8.24 -11.80 4.03
CA THR A 187 7.36 -12.52 3.12
C THR A 187 7.18 -13.98 3.51
N GLU A 188 5.93 -14.44 3.47
CA GLU A 188 5.58 -15.86 3.59
C GLU A 188 5.77 -16.58 2.24
N ARG A 189 5.54 -15.88 1.14
CA ARG A 189 5.60 -16.41 -0.22
C ARG A 189 6.10 -15.34 -1.19
N CYS A 190 7.02 -15.71 -2.05
CA CYS A 190 7.57 -14.87 -3.11
C CYS A 190 7.09 -15.34 -4.48
N VAL A 191 6.87 -14.39 -5.37
CA VAL A 191 6.64 -14.62 -6.79
C VAL A 191 7.70 -13.83 -7.56
N VAL A 192 8.44 -14.49 -8.43
CA VAL A 192 9.47 -13.83 -9.26
C VAL A 192 8.97 -13.70 -10.69
N LEU A 193 9.02 -12.46 -11.17
CA LEU A 193 8.75 -12.13 -12.56
C LEU A 193 10.07 -11.88 -13.31
N ASN A 194 10.13 -12.32 -14.56
CA ASN A 194 11.19 -11.98 -15.50
C ASN A 194 10.56 -11.77 -16.89
N PHE A 195 10.81 -10.63 -17.53
CA PHE A 195 10.20 -10.24 -18.82
C PHE A 195 8.68 -10.49 -18.90
N GLY A 196 7.95 -10.14 -17.84
CA GLY A 196 6.49 -10.30 -17.75
C GLY A 196 6.01 -11.73 -17.49
N ARG A 197 6.90 -12.70 -17.31
CA ARG A 197 6.56 -14.10 -17.02
C ARG A 197 6.88 -14.46 -15.58
N LYS A 198 6.03 -15.26 -14.96
CA LYS A 198 6.33 -15.87 -13.67
C LYS A 198 7.34 -17.00 -13.88
N ILE A 199 8.53 -16.88 -13.28
CA ILE A 199 9.60 -17.88 -13.38
C ILE A 199 9.71 -18.73 -12.12
N ALA A 200 9.36 -18.22 -10.95
CA ALA A 200 9.37 -18.97 -9.70
C ALA A 200 8.28 -18.49 -8.74
N GLU A 201 7.86 -19.37 -7.83
CA GLU A 201 6.93 -19.09 -6.75
C GLU A 201 7.16 -20.04 -5.57
N GLY A 202 7.17 -19.52 -4.35
CA GLY A 202 7.34 -20.30 -3.13
C GLY A 202 7.91 -19.48 -1.98
N PRO A 203 8.32 -20.14 -0.88
CA PRO A 203 9.06 -19.52 0.20
C PRO A 203 10.36 -18.89 -0.31
N TYR A 204 10.80 -17.79 0.31
CA TYR A 204 11.99 -17.05 -0.13
C TYR A 204 13.19 -17.94 -0.40
N ARG A 205 13.54 -18.83 0.55
CA ARG A 205 14.72 -19.71 0.43
C ARG A 205 14.68 -20.62 -0.80
N THR A 206 13.50 -21.18 -1.11
CA THR A 206 13.29 -22.03 -2.30
C THR A 206 13.46 -21.20 -3.58
N VAL A 207 12.86 -20.01 -3.59
CA VAL A 207 12.92 -19.11 -4.76
C VAL A 207 14.32 -18.55 -4.98
N ALA A 208 15.03 -18.21 -3.91
CA ALA A 208 16.40 -17.66 -3.98
C ALA A 208 17.45 -18.70 -4.47
N SER A 209 17.19 -19.98 -4.27
CA SER A 209 18.07 -21.08 -4.75
C SER A 209 17.70 -21.56 -6.15
N ASP A 210 16.63 -21.06 -6.75
CA ASP A 210 16.22 -21.45 -8.11
C ASP A 210 17.20 -20.91 -9.16
N ALA A 211 17.68 -21.78 -10.06
CA ALA A 211 18.68 -21.43 -11.05
C ALA A 211 18.19 -20.35 -12.02
N GLN A 212 16.92 -20.38 -12.44
CA GLN A 212 16.36 -19.36 -13.34
C GLN A 212 16.25 -18.00 -12.64
N VAL A 213 16.01 -18.00 -11.33
CA VAL A 213 15.97 -16.76 -10.55
C VAL A 213 17.37 -16.18 -10.43
N GLN A 214 18.37 -17.02 -10.10
CA GLN A 214 19.78 -16.56 -10.00
C GLN A 214 20.27 -16.01 -11.34
N GLU A 215 20.01 -16.71 -12.44
CA GLU A 215 20.36 -16.25 -13.79
C GLU A 215 19.70 -14.90 -14.11
N ALA A 216 18.39 -14.73 -13.82
CA ALA A 216 17.67 -13.49 -14.07
C ALA A 216 18.22 -12.29 -13.28
N TYR A 217 18.79 -12.51 -12.09
CA TYR A 217 19.39 -11.45 -11.27
C TYR A 217 20.85 -11.18 -11.61
N LEU A 218 21.61 -12.19 -12.02
CA LEU A 218 23.03 -12.05 -12.37
C LEU A 218 23.25 -11.53 -13.80
N GLY A 219 22.17 -11.53 -14.64
CA GLY A 219 22.27 -11.05 -16.02
C GLY A 219 23.19 -11.92 -16.91
N VAL A 220 23.39 -13.17 -16.54
CA VAL A 220 24.13 -14.13 -17.37
C VAL A 220 23.15 -14.65 -18.41
N ALA A 221 23.16 -14.07 -19.57
CA ALA A 221 22.56 -14.60 -20.79
C ALA A 221 23.67 -15.10 -21.70
#